data_026a7a85d75a9f7f05cb61db3c16bebd
#
_entry.id   026a7a85d75a9f7f05cb61db3c16bebd
#
_cell.length_a   1.000
_cell.length_b   1.000
_cell.length_c   1.000
_cell.angle_alpha   90.00
_cell.angle_beta   90.00
_cell.angle_gamma   90.00
#
_symmetry.space_group_name_H-M   'P 1'
#
loop_
_entity.id
_entity.type
_entity.pdbx_description
1 polymer ?
#
loop_
_entity_poly.entity_id
_entity_poly.type
_entity_poly.pdbx_seq_one_letter_code
_entity_poly.pdbx_strand_id
1 'polypeptide(L)'
;MERYVDGFVIPIPTDELDAYREMASEAGQLWIEHGALEYFEGVGDDMEPDMDGMPIRTFPQLAETGEDETVVFSFIVFESRDHRDEVNAKVMEDPAMDSENFDEEMPFDTKRMAYGGFRSIVSYEN
;
A
#
# COMPACT_ATOMS: atom_id res chain seq x y z
N MET A 1 -1.00 -16.63 15.15
CA MET A 1 -0.05 -15.59 15.63
C MET A 1 -0.60 -14.23 15.26
N GLU A 2 -0.57 -13.30 16.20
CA GLU A 2 -1.10 -11.95 15.95
C GLU A 2 -0.26 -11.20 14.91
N ARG A 3 -0.95 -10.50 14.02
CA ARG A 3 -0.34 -9.59 13.05
C ARG A 3 -1.22 -8.36 12.89
N TYR A 4 -0.61 -7.28 12.47
CA TYR A 4 -1.32 -6.05 12.14
C TYR A 4 -0.85 -5.57 10.76
N VAL A 5 -1.79 -5.14 9.93
CA VAL A 5 -1.48 -4.78 8.54
C VAL A 5 -2.05 -3.41 8.23
N ASP A 6 -1.22 -2.50 7.74
CA ASP A 6 -1.69 -1.29 7.09
C ASP A 6 -1.92 -1.63 5.62
N GLY A 7 -3.14 -1.42 5.14
CA GLY A 7 -3.52 -1.73 3.77
C GLY A 7 -3.87 -0.48 2.98
N PHE A 8 -3.53 -0.51 1.69
CA PHE A 8 -3.73 0.61 0.78
C PHE A 8 -4.30 0.13 -0.54
N VAL A 9 -5.24 0.88 -1.09
CA VAL A 9 -5.74 0.69 -2.46
C VAL A 9 -5.65 2.03 -3.15
N ILE A 10 -4.93 2.08 -4.27
CA ILE A 10 -4.59 3.33 -4.93
C ILE A 10 -4.87 3.24 -6.42
N PRO A 11 -5.82 4.02 -6.96
CA PRO A 11 -5.92 4.17 -8.41
C PRO A 11 -4.80 5.09 -8.89
N ILE A 12 -4.13 4.68 -9.96
CA ILE A 12 -2.94 5.37 -10.45
C ILE A 12 -2.90 5.37 -11.99
N PRO A 13 -2.52 6.50 -12.61
CA PRO A 13 -2.30 6.49 -14.05
C PRO A 13 -1.22 5.47 -14.42
N THR A 14 -1.49 4.68 -15.46
CA THR A 14 -0.58 3.60 -15.86
C THR A 14 0.81 4.13 -16.23
N ASP A 15 0.89 5.33 -16.79
CA ASP A 15 2.16 5.95 -17.17
C ASP A 15 2.95 6.51 -15.98
N GLU A 16 2.37 6.49 -14.78
CA GLU A 16 3.04 6.93 -13.54
C GLU A 16 3.59 5.77 -12.71
N LEU A 17 3.45 4.53 -13.18
CA LEU A 17 3.87 3.35 -12.42
C LEU A 17 5.37 3.31 -12.14
N ASP A 18 6.21 3.76 -13.08
CA ASP A 18 7.66 3.75 -12.87
C ASP A 18 8.05 4.74 -11.76
N ALA A 19 7.48 5.94 -11.79
CA ALA A 19 7.71 6.93 -10.75
C ALA A 19 7.22 6.43 -9.39
N TYR A 20 6.06 5.78 -9.37
CA TYR A 20 5.51 5.19 -8.15
C TYR A 20 6.42 4.09 -7.60
N ARG A 21 6.94 3.22 -8.48
CA ARG A 21 7.83 2.14 -8.09
C ARG A 21 9.08 2.66 -7.40
N GLU A 22 9.70 3.71 -7.94
CA GLU A 22 10.89 4.31 -7.33
C GLU A 22 10.58 4.86 -5.94
N MET A 23 9.48 5.60 -5.81
CA MET A 23 9.07 6.18 -4.54
C MET A 23 8.76 5.08 -3.51
N ALA A 24 8.01 4.06 -3.93
CA ALA A 24 7.61 2.96 -3.05
C ALA A 24 8.81 2.11 -2.62
N SER A 25 9.78 1.93 -3.50
CA SER A 25 11.00 1.19 -3.18
C SER A 25 11.78 1.88 -2.06
N GLU A 26 11.94 3.19 -2.14
CA GLU A 26 12.61 3.97 -1.10
C GLU A 26 11.83 3.93 0.22
N ALA A 27 10.51 4.10 0.15
CA ALA A 27 9.67 4.03 1.32
C ALA A 27 9.74 2.66 1.98
N GLY A 28 9.69 1.59 1.17
CA GLY A 28 9.73 0.23 1.69
C GLY A 28 10.99 -0.07 2.46
N GLN A 29 12.15 0.36 1.94
CA GLN A 29 13.42 0.20 2.64
C GLN A 29 13.38 0.88 4.01
N LEU A 30 12.80 2.08 4.06
CA LEU A 30 12.71 2.85 5.29
C LEU A 30 11.86 2.14 6.35
N TRP A 31 10.69 1.64 5.95
CA TRP A 31 9.82 0.90 6.87
C TRP A 31 10.49 -0.37 7.40
N ILE A 32 11.18 -1.12 6.54
CA ILE A 32 11.91 -2.33 6.96
C ILE A 32 13.05 -1.98 7.92
N GLU A 33 13.80 -0.91 7.65
CA GLU A 33 14.87 -0.45 8.54
C GLU A 33 14.35 -0.14 9.95
N HIS A 34 13.15 0.39 10.05
CA HIS A 34 12.56 0.78 11.33
C HIS A 34 11.76 -0.35 11.99
N GLY A 35 11.72 -1.53 11.40
CA GLY A 35 11.21 -2.71 12.09
C GLY A 35 9.95 -3.34 11.54
N ALA A 36 9.41 -2.83 10.41
CA ALA A 36 8.27 -3.51 9.77
C ALA A 36 8.68 -4.92 9.36
N LEU A 37 7.75 -5.86 9.48
CA LEU A 37 8.02 -7.26 9.16
C LEU A 37 8.04 -7.53 7.67
N GLU A 38 7.19 -6.83 6.92
CA GLU A 38 7.08 -7.00 5.48
C GLU A 38 6.51 -5.73 4.87
N TYR A 39 6.95 -5.43 3.66
CA TYR A 39 6.45 -4.33 2.86
C TYR A 39 6.19 -4.83 1.45
N PHE A 40 4.97 -4.65 0.96
CA PHE A 40 4.55 -5.19 -0.33
C PHE A 40 3.81 -4.15 -1.16
N GLU A 41 4.17 -4.07 -2.44
CA GLU A 41 3.48 -3.26 -3.43
C GLU A 41 3.14 -4.13 -4.63
N GLY A 42 1.85 -4.21 -4.97
CA GLY A 42 1.41 -4.98 -6.13
C GLY A 42 0.60 -4.12 -7.08
N VAL A 43 0.77 -4.35 -8.36
CA VAL A 43 -0.01 -3.67 -9.39
C VAL A 43 -1.05 -4.64 -9.96
N GLY A 44 -2.22 -4.12 -10.32
CA GLY A 44 -3.30 -4.93 -10.85
C GLY A 44 -2.88 -5.74 -12.08
N ASP A 45 -3.22 -7.02 -12.06
CA ASP A 45 -2.93 -7.97 -13.13
C ASP A 45 -4.21 -8.64 -13.61
N ASP A 46 -4.81 -9.48 -12.77
CA ASP A 46 -6.10 -10.11 -13.07
C ASP A 46 -7.22 -9.35 -12.34
N MET A 47 -7.71 -8.30 -12.98
CA MET A 47 -8.68 -7.41 -12.35
C MET A 47 -10.13 -7.75 -12.71
N GLU A 48 -10.34 -8.75 -13.57
CA GLU A 48 -11.67 -9.25 -13.92
C GLU A 48 -11.70 -10.77 -13.83
N PRO A 49 -11.49 -11.32 -12.60
CA PRO A 49 -11.41 -12.76 -12.43
C PRO A 49 -12.75 -13.44 -12.73
N ASP A 50 -12.69 -14.64 -13.33
CA ASP A 50 -13.88 -15.45 -13.56
C ASP A 50 -14.28 -16.14 -12.25
N MET A 51 -15.45 -15.81 -11.73
CA MET A 51 -15.96 -16.33 -10.47
C MET A 51 -17.17 -17.25 -10.70
N ASP A 52 -17.24 -17.91 -11.86
CA ASP A 52 -18.34 -18.83 -12.21
C ASP A 52 -19.72 -18.17 -12.06
N GLY A 53 -19.83 -16.92 -12.50
CA GLY A 53 -21.09 -16.18 -12.43
C GLY A 53 -21.43 -15.61 -11.06
N MET A 54 -20.58 -15.81 -10.06
CA MET A 54 -20.78 -15.19 -8.75
C MET A 54 -20.59 -13.67 -8.88
N PRO A 55 -21.58 -12.87 -8.45
CA PRO A 55 -21.44 -11.42 -8.52
C PRO A 55 -20.41 -10.93 -7.50
N ILE A 56 -19.38 -10.26 -7.99
CA ILE A 56 -18.36 -9.64 -7.14
C ILE A 56 -18.16 -8.21 -7.59
N ARG A 57 -17.61 -7.40 -6.68
CA ARG A 57 -17.13 -6.08 -7.02
C ARG A 57 -15.63 -6.18 -7.26
N THR A 58 -15.16 -5.71 -8.40
CA THR A 58 -13.74 -5.72 -8.73
C THR A 58 -13.00 -4.58 -8.03
N PHE A 59 -11.68 -4.69 -7.91
CA PHE A 59 -10.89 -3.60 -7.37
C PHE A 59 -10.99 -2.31 -8.21
N PRO A 60 -10.95 -2.37 -9.56
CA PRO A 60 -11.20 -1.16 -10.35
C PRO A 60 -12.54 -0.48 -10.05
N GLN A 61 -13.60 -1.26 -9.84
CA GLN A 61 -14.89 -0.71 -9.45
C GLN A 61 -14.84 -0.06 -8.07
N LEU A 62 -14.19 -0.73 -7.12
CA LEU A 62 -14.04 -0.21 -5.75
C LEU A 62 -13.24 1.08 -5.73
N ALA A 63 -12.15 1.14 -6.48
CA ALA A 63 -11.25 2.29 -6.52
C ALA A 63 -11.71 3.37 -7.50
N GLU A 64 -12.75 3.09 -8.28
CA GLU A 64 -13.28 4.00 -9.31
C GLU A 64 -12.19 4.43 -10.30
N THR A 65 -11.41 3.45 -10.79
CA THR A 65 -10.33 3.71 -11.73
C THR A 65 -10.86 4.15 -13.08
N GLY A 66 -10.17 5.09 -13.71
CA GLY A 66 -10.44 5.52 -15.07
C GLY A 66 -9.80 4.59 -16.10
N GLU A 67 -10.04 4.89 -17.40
CA GLU A 67 -9.56 4.04 -18.50
C GLU A 67 -8.04 3.93 -18.58
N ASP A 68 -7.34 5.01 -18.24
CA ASP A 68 -5.87 5.05 -18.29
C ASP A 68 -5.23 4.79 -16.95
N GLU A 69 -5.98 4.20 -16.03
CA GLU A 69 -5.52 3.93 -14.68
C GLU A 69 -5.52 2.45 -14.37
N THR A 70 -4.68 2.07 -13.43
CA THR A 70 -4.70 0.74 -12.83
C THR A 70 -4.81 0.88 -11.31
N VAL A 71 -4.79 -0.24 -10.59
CA VAL A 71 -4.89 -0.25 -9.14
C VAL A 71 -3.59 -0.76 -8.56
N VAL A 72 -3.07 -0.06 -7.56
CA VAL A 72 -2.00 -0.57 -6.71
C VAL A 72 -2.64 -1.05 -5.41
N PHE A 73 -2.29 -2.26 -5.02
CA PHE A 73 -2.65 -2.84 -3.72
C PHE A 73 -1.36 -3.01 -2.94
N SER A 74 -1.30 -2.38 -1.76
CA SER A 74 -0.07 -2.47 -0.97
C SER A 74 -0.40 -2.73 0.49
N PHE A 75 0.57 -3.31 1.20
CA PHE A 75 0.42 -3.51 2.63
C PHE A 75 1.77 -3.53 3.32
N ILE A 76 1.73 -3.16 4.60
CA ILE A 76 2.88 -3.23 5.49
C ILE A 76 2.47 -4.08 6.69
N VAL A 77 3.28 -5.06 7.04
CA VAL A 77 2.97 -6.02 8.10
C VAL A 77 3.76 -5.69 9.37
N PHE A 78 3.08 -5.68 10.50
CA PHE A 78 3.63 -5.43 11.83
C PHE A 78 3.22 -6.55 12.78
N GLU A 79 3.88 -6.64 13.93
CA GLU A 79 3.54 -7.63 14.95
C GLU A 79 2.20 -7.34 15.63
N SER A 80 1.91 -6.03 15.83
CA SER A 80 0.74 -5.57 16.56
C SER A 80 0.46 -4.12 16.19
N ARG A 81 -0.66 -3.59 16.66
CA ARG A 81 -0.96 -2.17 16.49
C ARG A 81 0.07 -1.28 17.18
N ASP A 82 0.49 -1.65 18.39
CA ASP A 82 1.51 -0.89 19.12
C ASP A 82 2.83 -0.87 18.36
N HIS A 83 3.21 -2.01 17.80
CA HIS A 83 4.40 -2.11 16.94
C HIS A 83 4.27 -1.22 15.70
N ARG A 84 3.11 -1.24 15.04
CA ARG A 84 2.82 -0.38 13.90
C ARG A 84 3.02 1.10 14.27
N ASP A 85 2.44 1.52 15.38
CA ASP A 85 2.50 2.91 15.82
C ASP A 85 3.95 3.32 16.13
N GLU A 86 4.71 2.43 16.75
CA GLU A 86 6.13 2.65 17.04
C GLU A 86 6.96 2.79 15.77
N VAL A 87 6.79 1.88 14.81
CA VAL A 87 7.53 1.91 13.54
C VAL A 87 7.18 3.17 12.75
N ASN A 88 5.90 3.51 12.65
CA ASN A 88 5.47 4.70 11.93
C ASN A 88 6.04 5.98 12.56
N ALA A 89 6.11 6.04 13.89
CA ALA A 89 6.71 7.19 14.57
C ALA A 89 8.19 7.33 14.22
N LYS A 90 8.92 6.22 14.19
CA LYS A 90 10.34 6.23 13.82
C LYS A 90 10.55 6.64 12.37
N VAL A 91 9.70 6.15 11.46
CA VAL A 91 9.76 6.51 10.05
C VAL A 91 9.53 8.02 9.89
N MET A 92 8.52 8.57 10.55
CA MET A 92 8.20 10.00 10.44
C MET A 92 9.29 10.90 11.01
N GLU A 93 10.11 10.41 11.94
CA GLU A 93 11.23 11.15 12.51
C GLU A 93 12.52 11.01 11.70
N ASP A 94 12.55 10.08 10.75
CA ASP A 94 13.74 9.83 9.94
C ASP A 94 13.99 11.01 9.00
N PRO A 95 15.24 11.52 8.90
CA PRO A 95 15.56 12.59 7.95
C PRO A 95 15.21 12.30 6.50
N ALA A 96 15.17 11.01 6.12
CA ALA A 96 14.76 10.62 4.76
C ALA A 96 13.31 10.97 4.46
N MET A 97 12.48 11.17 5.50
CA MET A 97 11.09 11.61 5.37
C MET A 97 10.93 13.12 5.44
N ASP A 98 12.03 13.86 5.34
CA ASP A 98 11.97 15.30 5.36
C ASP A 98 11.17 15.83 4.16
N SER A 99 10.42 16.91 4.38
CA SER A 99 9.52 17.49 3.38
C SER A 99 10.20 17.84 2.07
N GLU A 100 11.51 18.16 2.10
CA GLU A 100 12.27 18.45 0.90
C GLU A 100 12.36 17.26 -0.06
N ASN A 101 12.31 16.03 0.48
CA ASN A 101 12.34 14.81 -0.32
C ASN A 101 10.96 14.43 -0.88
N PHE A 102 9.90 15.04 -0.35
CA PHE A 102 8.51 14.73 -0.73
C PHE A 102 7.77 15.93 -1.32
N ASP A 103 8.48 17.02 -1.63
CA ASP A 103 7.91 18.20 -2.28
C ASP A 103 7.64 17.97 -3.77
N GLU A 104 8.05 16.83 -4.30
CA GLU A 104 7.73 16.46 -5.66
C GLU A 104 6.26 16.07 -5.76
N GLU A 105 5.68 16.38 -6.92
CA GLU A 105 4.31 16.01 -7.20
C GLU A 105 4.13 14.49 -7.08
N MET A 106 3.14 14.08 -6.31
CA MET A 106 2.87 12.66 -6.11
C MET A 106 2.40 12.03 -7.43
N PRO A 107 2.84 10.80 -7.74
CA PRO A 107 2.44 10.11 -8.98
C PRO A 107 0.98 9.64 -8.99
N PHE A 108 0.22 9.94 -7.95
CA PHE A 108 -1.20 9.60 -7.86
C PHE A 108 -1.92 10.63 -7.00
N ASP A 109 -3.25 10.65 -7.11
CA ASP A 109 -4.09 11.55 -6.31
C ASP A 109 -4.31 10.93 -4.91
N THR A 110 -3.69 11.53 -3.90
CA THR A 110 -3.75 11.03 -2.53
C THR A 110 -5.18 11.04 -1.97
N LYS A 111 -6.06 11.88 -2.50
CA LYS A 111 -7.46 11.95 -2.06
C LYS A 111 -8.26 10.72 -2.47
N ARG A 112 -7.76 9.97 -3.45
CA ARG A 112 -8.43 8.76 -3.95
C ARG A 112 -7.85 7.49 -3.34
N MET A 113 -6.80 7.60 -2.55
CA MET A 113 -6.18 6.47 -1.86
C MET A 113 -7.07 6.01 -0.71
N ALA A 114 -7.39 4.72 -0.66
CA ALA A 114 -8.02 4.11 0.50
C ALA A 114 -6.92 3.57 1.42
N TYR A 115 -7.04 3.81 2.70
CA TYR A 115 -6.06 3.40 3.69
C TYR A 115 -6.74 2.99 4.99
N GLY A 116 -6.24 1.95 5.63
CA GLY A 116 -6.71 1.56 6.94
C GLY A 116 -5.79 0.53 7.58
N GLY A 117 -5.91 0.40 8.89
CA GLY A 117 -5.18 -0.59 9.66
C GLY A 117 -6.09 -1.76 10.02
N PHE A 118 -5.56 -2.98 9.93
CA PHE A 118 -6.31 -4.21 10.12
C PHE A 118 -5.59 -5.12 11.11
N ARG A 119 -6.28 -5.56 12.15
CA ARG A 119 -5.75 -6.59 13.03
C ARG A 119 -6.11 -7.97 12.48
N SER A 120 -5.21 -8.93 12.61
CA SER A 120 -5.50 -10.27 12.14
C SER A 120 -6.60 -10.92 13.00
N ILE A 121 -7.51 -11.61 12.35
CA ILE A 121 -8.45 -12.52 13.04
C ILE A 121 -8.15 -13.98 12.70
N VAL A 122 -7.43 -14.20 11.59
CA VAL A 122 -6.87 -15.50 11.21
C VAL A 122 -5.53 -15.21 10.55
N SER A 123 -4.48 -15.88 10.99
CA SER A 123 -3.14 -15.70 10.42
C SER A 123 -2.37 -17.02 10.47
N TYR A 124 -1.99 -17.51 9.29
CA TYR A 124 -1.16 -18.70 9.13
C TYR A 124 0.09 -18.33 8.35
N GLU A 125 1.20 -18.92 8.72
CA GLU A 125 2.48 -18.73 8.03
C GLU A 125 3.08 -20.10 7.71
N ASN A 126 3.74 -20.22 6.56
CA ASN A 126 4.52 -21.42 6.22
C ASN A 126 5.93 -21.35 6.80
#